data_8fa68cb493e7224c557625a24b3cf0b1
#
_entry.id   8fa68cb493e7224c557625a24b3cf0b1
#
_cell.length_a   1.000
_cell.length_b   1.000
_cell.length_c   1.000
_cell.angle_alpha   90.00
_cell.angle_beta   90.00
_cell.angle_gamma   90.00
#
_symmetry.space_group_name_H-M   'P 1'
#
loop_
_entity.id
_entity.type
_entity.pdbx_description
1 polymer ?
#
loop_
_entity_poly.entity_id
_entity_poly.type
_entity_poly.pdbx_seq_one_letter_code
_entity_poly.pdbx_strand_id
1 'polypeptide(L)'
;VKKKVLIHSNSCKAFTGFGKNKKNIMRYLHNTGKYELIELANGLEWSNPLLSLMPWKAVGASPPRQSLQGMDQHMQRAEGYGLSAVDRAVKEFKPDVYIGMEDIWAFKDYHHKPWWNKINCMIWTTLDSLPILPQAIEYAPKTKNYYVWASFAEKAMSELGYDHVKTLRGSLEHNNFVRLPDEDRLKLRKRHGLSDEFIIGFVFRNQLRKSVPNLLEGFKVFKENNPDSKAKLFLHTHWVEGWNINDLIAEKSLDPSDILTTYVCSKCNTYTVKPYEGQEKNCNNCGSKKSVNTTNTRKGVDEKQLNEIYNLMDLYCHPFTSGGQEIPIQEAKLTELVTLVTDYSCGEDNCTEESGGIPLDWNEYREPGTQFIKASTCPTSISREIENVYKMAPSQKSEMGKVARQWTIENFSTEVIGKQLEEIIDNMPDVDYDYDSKSRDYNPKYEIDQHTDLTEFLIDIYKNILDEDVDENSLGVKHWTSKMKSGAKAEEIIQHFRKTAQQQIEKSQIPSLQDLLGNEDKGSRIAVVIPQSEVDVLLVNSLMERLKKQYSDYNIYVFTNPECFELIEDS
;
A
#
# COMPACT_ATOMS: atom_id res chain seq x y z
N VAL A 1 -13.42 25.58 17.61
CA VAL A 1 -12.31 24.64 17.87
C VAL A 1 -11.88 24.08 16.52
N LYS A 2 -10.56 23.96 16.30
CA LYS A 2 -10.05 23.37 15.05
C LYS A 2 -10.29 21.86 15.07
N LYS A 3 -10.72 21.27 13.94
CA LYS A 3 -10.76 19.81 13.79
C LYS A 3 -9.35 19.24 13.92
N LYS A 4 -9.22 18.16 14.69
CA LYS A 4 -7.98 17.39 14.84
C LYS A 4 -7.93 16.29 13.79
N VAL A 5 -6.91 16.31 12.95
CA VAL A 5 -6.75 15.36 11.85
C VAL A 5 -5.48 14.53 12.07
N LEU A 6 -5.66 13.24 12.31
CA LEU A 6 -4.59 12.26 12.45
C LEU A 6 -4.35 11.58 11.10
N ILE A 7 -3.18 11.78 10.50
CA ILE A 7 -2.78 11.13 9.24
C ILE A 7 -1.73 10.05 9.53
N HIS A 8 -2.12 8.82 9.28
CA HIS A 8 -1.33 7.62 9.50
C HIS A 8 -0.80 7.05 8.17
N SER A 9 0.50 7.10 7.97
CA SER A 9 1.20 6.65 6.76
C SER A 9 2.70 6.56 7.01
N ASN A 10 3.47 6.24 5.96
CA ASN A 10 4.93 6.40 5.98
C ASN A 10 5.32 7.80 6.45
N SER A 11 6.43 7.91 7.18
CA SER A 11 6.93 9.21 7.65
C SER A 11 7.04 10.23 6.51
N CYS A 12 6.72 11.50 6.79
CA CYS A 12 6.98 12.62 5.88
C CYS A 12 8.46 12.77 5.52
N LYS A 13 9.37 12.11 6.23
CA LYS A 13 10.81 12.04 5.93
C LYS A 13 11.18 10.86 5.02
N ALA A 14 10.25 9.94 4.75
CA ALA A 14 10.51 8.77 3.92
C ALA A 14 10.48 9.12 2.43
N PHE A 15 11.44 8.58 1.67
CA PHE A 15 11.50 8.73 0.21
C PHE A 15 10.63 7.69 -0.52
N THR A 16 9.38 7.53 -0.07
CA THR A 16 8.38 6.64 -0.67
C THR A 16 7.24 7.43 -1.26
N GLY A 17 6.44 6.84 -2.15
CA GLY A 17 5.26 7.49 -2.72
C GLY A 17 4.29 7.98 -1.64
N PHE A 18 3.95 7.13 -0.67
CA PHE A 18 3.10 7.50 0.46
C PHE A 18 3.71 8.60 1.34
N GLY A 19 5.02 8.52 1.64
CA GLY A 19 5.70 9.54 2.44
C GLY A 19 5.73 10.91 1.75
N LYS A 20 6.00 10.95 0.44
CA LYS A 20 5.96 12.18 -0.37
C LYS A 20 4.54 12.77 -0.41
N ASN A 21 3.53 11.95 -0.70
CA ASN A 21 2.14 12.38 -0.70
C ASN A 21 1.72 12.93 0.66
N LYS A 22 1.97 12.20 1.75
CA LYS A 22 1.67 12.67 3.12
C LYS A 22 2.33 14.02 3.41
N LYS A 23 3.61 14.18 3.08
CA LYS A 23 4.35 15.44 3.27
C LYS A 23 3.68 16.61 2.53
N ASN A 24 3.30 16.42 1.28
CA ASN A 24 2.66 17.45 0.47
C ASN A 24 1.31 17.87 1.06
N ILE A 25 0.46 16.89 1.35
CA ILE A 25 -0.89 17.10 1.92
C ILE A 25 -0.82 17.73 3.30
N MET A 26 0.03 17.23 4.19
CA MET A 26 0.16 17.81 5.53
C MET A 26 0.68 19.25 5.49
N ARG A 27 1.58 19.56 4.56
CA ARG A 27 2.05 20.94 4.36
C ARG A 27 0.89 21.83 3.85
N TYR A 28 0.12 21.35 2.87
CA TYR A 28 -1.04 22.07 2.37
C TYR A 28 -2.04 22.36 3.49
N LEU A 29 -2.50 21.34 4.22
CA LEU A 29 -3.47 21.49 5.32
C LEU A 29 -2.92 22.36 6.45
N HIS A 30 -1.63 22.26 6.78
CA HIS A 30 -0.98 23.11 7.79
C HIS A 30 -1.04 24.59 7.40
N ASN A 31 -0.77 24.90 6.13
CA ASN A 31 -0.77 26.27 5.62
C ASN A 31 -2.17 26.90 5.59
N THR A 32 -3.24 26.10 5.54
CA THR A 32 -4.62 26.63 5.66
C THR A 32 -4.90 27.19 7.05
N GLY A 33 -4.19 26.73 8.06
CA GLY A 33 -4.41 27.11 9.47
C GLY A 33 -5.72 26.62 10.08
N LYS A 34 -6.54 25.84 9.35
CA LYS A 34 -7.88 25.37 9.79
C LYS A 34 -7.82 24.21 10.78
N TYR A 35 -6.81 23.36 10.71
CA TYR A 35 -6.76 22.06 11.39
C TYR A 35 -5.67 22.01 12.46
N GLU A 36 -5.84 21.16 13.45
CA GLU A 36 -4.78 20.65 14.31
C GLU A 36 -4.29 19.31 13.73
N LEU A 37 -3.10 19.32 13.14
CA LEU A 37 -2.58 18.16 12.43
C LEU A 37 -1.72 17.29 13.33
N ILE A 38 -1.91 15.98 13.22
CA ILE A 38 -1.13 14.96 13.91
C ILE A 38 -0.62 13.95 12.89
N GLU A 39 0.69 13.76 12.84
CA GLU A 39 1.34 12.73 12.05
C GLU A 39 1.55 11.47 12.88
N LEU A 40 1.03 10.32 12.42
CA LEU A 40 1.45 9.00 12.88
C LEU A 40 2.34 8.38 11.78
N ALA A 41 3.62 8.21 12.10
CA ALA A 41 4.67 7.94 11.10
C ALA A 41 5.14 6.48 11.15
N ASN A 42 4.78 5.69 10.14
CA ASN A 42 5.31 4.34 9.96
C ASN A 42 6.84 4.38 9.75
N GLY A 43 7.52 3.35 10.24
CA GLY A 43 8.96 3.20 10.13
C GLY A 43 9.80 3.98 11.14
N LEU A 44 9.18 4.73 12.04
CA LEU A 44 9.83 5.48 13.12
C LEU A 44 9.22 5.13 14.47
N GLU A 45 10.04 5.11 15.52
CA GLU A 45 9.59 4.92 16.90
C GLU A 45 8.83 6.15 17.42
N TRP A 46 7.94 5.96 18.41
CA TRP A 46 7.03 6.99 18.93
C TRP A 46 7.69 8.34 19.23
N SER A 47 8.84 8.33 19.85
CA SER A 47 9.59 9.52 20.27
C SER A 47 10.84 9.78 19.41
N ASN A 48 10.81 9.39 18.12
CA ASN A 48 11.97 9.56 17.27
C ASN A 48 12.31 11.06 17.09
N PRO A 49 13.57 11.49 17.32
CA PRO A 49 13.96 12.89 17.26
C PRO A 49 13.70 13.58 15.91
N LEU A 50 13.69 12.83 14.79
CA LEU A 50 13.39 13.39 13.47
C LEU A 50 11.97 13.96 13.36
N LEU A 51 11.04 13.50 14.21
CA LEU A 51 9.66 13.94 14.23
C LEU A 51 9.47 15.30 14.90
N SER A 52 10.38 15.70 15.82
CA SER A 52 10.35 17.03 16.43
C SER A 52 10.67 18.17 15.45
N LEU A 53 11.17 17.85 14.27
CA LEU A 53 11.46 18.82 13.20
C LEU A 53 10.23 19.15 12.33
N MET A 54 9.09 18.53 12.57
CA MET A 54 7.85 18.81 11.84
C MET A 54 7.14 20.03 12.39
N PRO A 55 6.50 20.87 11.54
CA PRO A 55 5.75 22.04 12.00
C PRO A 55 4.39 21.67 12.62
N TRP A 56 4.02 20.41 12.61
CA TRP A 56 2.83 19.82 13.25
C TRP A 56 3.25 18.80 14.30
N LYS A 57 2.28 18.32 15.08
CA LYS A 57 2.52 17.25 16.04
C LYS A 57 2.80 15.95 15.29
N ALA A 58 3.91 15.28 15.64
CA ALA A 58 4.31 14.04 14.99
C ALA A 58 4.78 13.00 16.00
N VAL A 59 4.34 11.75 15.83
CA VAL A 59 4.74 10.58 16.61
C VAL A 59 5.00 9.41 15.69
N GLY A 60 5.87 8.50 16.11
CA GLY A 60 6.15 7.28 15.33
C GLY A 60 5.14 6.17 15.60
N ALA A 61 4.93 5.34 14.61
CA ALA A 61 4.01 4.21 14.68
C ALA A 61 4.70 2.89 15.03
N SER A 62 6.03 2.81 14.87
CA SER A 62 6.76 1.56 15.12
C SER A 62 7.15 1.43 16.59
N PRO A 63 6.98 0.25 17.19
CA PRO A 63 7.48 -0.01 18.53
C PRO A 63 9.02 -0.08 18.55
N PRO A 64 9.66 0.03 19.72
CA PRO A 64 11.09 -0.21 19.86
C PRO A 64 11.48 -1.61 19.35
N ARG A 65 12.61 -1.71 18.66
CA ARG A 65 13.07 -3.00 18.08
C ARG A 65 13.14 -4.14 19.08
N GLN A 66 13.44 -3.84 20.34
CA GLN A 66 13.49 -4.84 21.40
C GLN A 66 12.12 -5.46 21.69
N SER A 67 11.05 -4.69 21.56
CA SER A 67 9.67 -5.17 21.77
C SER A 67 9.18 -6.12 20.66
N LEU A 68 9.86 -6.11 19.51
CA LEU A 68 9.55 -7.00 18.38
C LEU A 68 10.23 -8.38 18.50
N GLN A 69 11.17 -8.53 19.43
CA GLN A 69 11.87 -9.80 19.63
C GLN A 69 10.90 -10.87 20.16
N GLY A 70 10.86 -12.01 19.47
CA GLY A 70 9.97 -13.11 19.82
C GLY A 70 8.57 -13.07 19.21
N MET A 71 8.22 -12.00 18.51
CA MET A 71 7.00 -11.96 17.70
C MET A 71 7.21 -12.66 16.36
N ASP A 72 6.16 -13.30 15.84
CA ASP A 72 6.19 -13.79 14.46
C ASP A 72 6.30 -12.65 13.42
N GLN A 73 6.67 -12.98 12.19
CA GLN A 73 6.90 -11.98 11.14
C GLN A 73 5.65 -11.16 10.79
N HIS A 74 4.45 -11.78 10.88
CA HIS A 74 3.20 -11.09 10.57
C HIS A 74 2.87 -10.04 11.63
N MET A 75 3.06 -10.39 12.91
CA MET A 75 2.89 -9.44 14.01
C MET A 75 3.95 -8.34 13.99
N GLN A 76 5.23 -8.68 13.74
CA GLN A 76 6.29 -7.67 13.57
C GLN A 76 5.94 -6.68 12.45
N ARG A 77 5.42 -7.18 11.33
CA ARG A 77 4.98 -6.34 10.23
C ARG A 77 3.80 -5.46 10.60
N ALA A 78 2.76 -6.02 11.23
CA ALA A 78 1.58 -5.27 11.66
C ALA A 78 1.94 -4.17 12.67
N GLU A 79 2.78 -4.46 13.65
CA GLU A 79 3.29 -3.47 14.61
C GLU A 79 4.18 -2.42 13.93
N GLY A 80 4.96 -2.78 12.92
CA GLY A 80 5.73 -1.84 12.11
C GLY A 80 4.85 -0.83 11.34
N TYR A 81 3.60 -1.20 11.04
CA TYR A 81 2.56 -0.34 10.48
C TYR A 81 1.61 0.24 11.53
N GLY A 82 1.94 0.16 12.81
CA GLY A 82 1.28 0.90 13.87
C GLY A 82 0.05 0.23 14.49
N LEU A 83 -0.07 -1.10 14.45
CA LEU A 83 -1.22 -1.83 14.99
C LEU A 83 -1.59 -1.41 16.42
N SER A 84 -0.61 -1.31 17.32
CA SER A 84 -0.80 -0.85 18.71
C SER A 84 -0.68 0.67 18.86
N ALA A 85 0.21 1.30 18.05
CA ALA A 85 0.47 2.73 18.17
C ALA A 85 -0.73 3.58 17.76
N VAL A 86 -1.58 3.11 16.84
CA VAL A 86 -2.77 3.84 16.41
C VAL A 86 -3.78 3.99 17.55
N ASP A 87 -3.98 2.98 18.39
CA ASP A 87 -4.88 3.04 19.56
C ASP A 87 -4.37 4.06 20.58
N ARG A 88 -3.06 4.05 20.82
CA ARG A 88 -2.41 5.05 21.66
C ARG A 88 -2.61 6.46 21.09
N ALA A 89 -2.42 6.66 19.79
CA ALA A 89 -2.56 7.96 19.15
C ALA A 89 -4.02 8.47 19.23
N VAL A 90 -5.01 7.61 18.95
CA VAL A 90 -6.43 7.97 19.06
C VAL A 90 -6.79 8.32 20.51
N LYS A 91 -6.35 7.54 21.48
CA LYS A 91 -6.61 7.80 22.91
C LYS A 91 -5.96 9.09 23.40
N GLU A 92 -4.69 9.32 23.04
CA GLU A 92 -3.90 10.48 23.50
C GLU A 92 -4.35 11.79 22.85
N PHE A 93 -4.59 11.78 21.54
CA PHE A 93 -4.83 13.00 20.79
C PHE A 93 -6.32 13.30 20.54
N LYS A 94 -7.18 12.31 20.65
CA LYS A 94 -8.62 12.40 20.39
C LYS A 94 -8.89 13.11 19.05
N PRO A 95 -8.49 12.52 17.89
CA PRO A 95 -8.68 13.14 16.60
C PRO A 95 -10.15 13.08 16.16
N ASP A 96 -10.65 14.15 15.54
CA ASP A 96 -11.97 14.16 14.89
C ASP A 96 -11.98 13.33 13.62
N VAL A 97 -10.82 13.26 12.95
CA VAL A 97 -10.62 12.54 11.69
C VAL A 97 -9.37 11.67 11.76
N TYR A 98 -9.51 10.40 11.43
CA TYR A 98 -8.41 9.47 11.17
C TYR A 98 -8.32 9.20 9.68
N ILE A 99 -7.15 9.43 9.09
CA ILE A 99 -6.85 9.12 7.69
C ILE A 99 -5.74 8.06 7.65
N GLY A 100 -6.11 6.85 7.26
CA GLY A 100 -5.17 5.76 6.96
C GLY A 100 -4.76 5.82 5.49
N MET A 101 -3.49 6.11 5.21
CA MET A 101 -2.97 6.26 3.85
C MET A 101 -1.78 5.33 3.62
N GLU A 102 -2.07 4.10 3.26
CA GLU A 102 -1.11 3.02 2.96
C GLU A 102 -1.75 1.99 2.02
N ASP A 103 -1.00 0.98 1.61
CA ASP A 103 -1.57 -0.21 1.01
C ASP A 103 -2.58 -0.85 1.98
N ILE A 104 -3.72 -1.30 1.47
CA ILE A 104 -4.86 -1.78 2.31
C ILE A 104 -4.46 -2.89 3.28
N TRP A 105 -3.55 -3.76 2.91
CA TRP A 105 -3.04 -4.84 3.77
C TRP A 105 -2.28 -4.33 5.02
N ALA A 106 -1.84 -3.07 5.04
CA ALA A 106 -1.15 -2.47 6.17
C ALA A 106 -2.08 -2.21 7.37
N PHE A 107 -3.37 -2.01 7.09
CA PHE A 107 -4.36 -1.68 8.13
C PHE A 107 -4.92 -2.91 8.83
N LYS A 108 -4.49 -4.12 8.53
CA LYS A 108 -4.97 -5.34 9.18
C LYS A 108 -6.31 -5.06 9.93
N ASP A 109 -6.76 -5.61 10.89
CA ASP A 109 -8.07 -5.55 11.54
C ASP A 109 -8.50 -4.17 12.15
N TYR A 110 -8.05 -3.03 11.59
CA TYR A 110 -8.39 -1.69 12.16
C TYR A 110 -9.89 -1.40 12.17
N HIS A 111 -10.64 -1.92 11.21
CA HIS A 111 -12.09 -1.77 11.16
C HIS A 111 -12.82 -2.51 12.32
N HIS A 112 -12.14 -3.35 13.08
CA HIS A 112 -12.65 -3.97 14.31
C HIS A 112 -12.26 -3.20 15.58
N LYS A 113 -11.47 -2.13 15.47
CA LYS A 113 -11.08 -1.34 16.65
C LYS A 113 -12.27 -0.59 17.24
N PRO A 114 -12.37 -0.45 18.59
CA PRO A 114 -13.54 0.13 19.26
C PRO A 114 -13.88 1.55 18.81
N TRP A 115 -12.89 2.31 18.35
CA TRP A 115 -13.05 3.68 17.89
C TRP A 115 -13.42 3.79 16.39
N TRP A 116 -13.30 2.70 15.61
CA TRP A 116 -13.66 2.72 14.19
C TRP A 116 -15.16 3.05 14.01
N ASN A 117 -15.49 3.96 13.11
CA ASN A 117 -16.83 4.52 12.93
C ASN A 117 -17.40 5.30 14.13
N LYS A 118 -16.65 5.43 15.23
CA LYS A 118 -16.98 6.34 16.33
C LYS A 118 -16.41 7.74 16.10
N ILE A 119 -15.24 7.76 15.45
CA ILE A 119 -14.62 8.96 14.88
C ILE A 119 -14.74 8.86 13.35
N ASN A 120 -14.45 9.97 12.64
CA ASN A 120 -14.49 9.94 11.18
C ASN A 120 -13.26 9.21 10.63
N CYS A 121 -13.45 7.96 10.21
CA CYS A 121 -12.40 7.15 9.62
C CYS A 121 -12.42 7.26 8.11
N MET A 122 -11.25 7.50 7.52
CA MET A 122 -11.00 7.53 6.09
C MET A 122 -9.89 6.55 5.74
N ILE A 123 -10.13 5.69 4.75
CA ILE A 123 -9.11 4.92 4.06
C ILE A 123 -8.78 5.62 2.74
N TRP A 124 -7.48 5.79 2.49
CA TRP A 124 -6.97 6.37 1.25
C TRP A 124 -5.81 5.50 0.76
N THR A 125 -6.12 4.55 -0.12
CA THR A 125 -5.23 3.43 -0.45
C THR A 125 -5.02 3.26 -1.95
N THR A 126 -4.08 2.40 -2.32
CA THR A 126 -3.88 1.95 -3.69
C THR A 126 -4.45 0.55 -3.88
N LEU A 127 -5.17 0.34 -4.97
CA LEU A 127 -5.58 -0.99 -5.45
C LEU A 127 -5.14 -1.09 -6.89
N ASP A 128 -4.26 -2.02 -7.20
CA ASP A 128 -3.49 -1.98 -8.44
C ASP A 128 -3.75 -3.16 -9.39
N SER A 129 -4.56 -4.15 -8.98
CA SER A 129 -4.76 -5.37 -9.74
C SER A 129 -6.15 -5.98 -9.51
N LEU A 130 -6.58 -6.82 -10.44
CA LEU A 130 -7.77 -7.67 -10.31
C LEU A 130 -7.34 -9.12 -10.03
N PRO A 131 -8.19 -9.90 -9.33
CA PRO A 131 -9.35 -9.47 -8.56
C PRO A 131 -8.95 -8.52 -7.43
N ILE A 132 -9.89 -7.71 -6.97
CA ILE A 132 -9.65 -6.81 -5.83
C ILE A 132 -9.27 -7.63 -4.58
N LEU A 133 -8.30 -7.14 -3.82
CA LEU A 133 -7.84 -7.78 -2.57
C LEU A 133 -9.01 -8.01 -1.60
N PRO A 134 -9.13 -9.19 -0.97
CA PRO A 134 -10.18 -9.48 0.01
C PRO A 134 -10.24 -8.44 1.14
N GLN A 135 -9.10 -7.96 1.62
CA GLN A 135 -9.03 -6.91 2.64
C GLN A 135 -9.72 -5.62 2.19
N ALA A 136 -9.56 -5.22 0.93
CA ALA A 136 -10.22 -4.03 0.40
C ALA A 136 -11.75 -4.19 0.37
N ILE A 137 -12.22 -5.37 -0.02
CA ILE A 137 -13.65 -5.72 -0.03
C ILE A 137 -14.21 -5.75 1.39
N GLU A 138 -13.45 -6.26 2.35
CA GLU A 138 -13.85 -6.32 3.77
C GLU A 138 -13.99 -4.91 4.39
N TYR A 139 -13.12 -3.99 4.03
CA TYR A 139 -13.16 -2.61 4.50
C TYR A 139 -14.31 -1.78 3.89
N ALA A 140 -14.72 -2.09 2.67
CA ALA A 140 -15.68 -1.28 1.93
C ALA A 140 -17.01 -1.06 2.66
N PRO A 141 -17.75 -2.08 3.16
CA PRO A 141 -19.00 -1.87 3.86
C PRO A 141 -18.84 -1.23 5.24
N LYS A 142 -17.62 -1.19 5.78
CA LYS A 142 -17.31 -0.72 7.13
C LYS A 142 -16.69 0.68 7.14
N THR A 143 -16.47 1.31 5.98
CA THR A 143 -15.76 2.58 5.85
C THR A 143 -16.51 3.52 4.93
N LYS A 144 -17.11 4.57 5.49
CA LYS A 144 -17.88 5.56 4.70
C LYS A 144 -16.99 6.37 3.76
N ASN A 145 -15.82 6.79 4.25
CA ASN A 145 -14.87 7.61 3.50
C ASN A 145 -13.76 6.72 2.96
N TYR A 146 -14.02 6.05 1.85
CA TYR A 146 -13.07 5.14 1.23
C TYR A 146 -12.64 5.69 -0.13
N TYR A 147 -11.35 6.01 -0.24
CA TYR A 147 -10.77 6.60 -1.44
C TYR A 147 -9.62 5.75 -1.98
N VAL A 148 -9.54 5.72 -3.31
CA VAL A 148 -8.49 5.00 -4.05
C VAL A 148 -7.75 5.97 -4.96
N TRP A 149 -6.50 5.65 -5.31
CA TRP A 149 -5.63 6.57 -6.03
C TRP A 149 -5.86 6.60 -7.54
N ALA A 150 -6.48 5.58 -8.13
CA ALA A 150 -6.71 5.47 -9.57
C ALA A 150 -8.19 5.16 -9.88
N SER A 151 -8.69 5.66 -11.02
CA SER A 151 -10.07 5.41 -11.46
C SER A 151 -10.35 3.94 -11.75
N PHE A 152 -9.35 3.20 -12.19
CA PHE A 152 -9.38 1.74 -12.32
C PHE A 152 -9.91 1.04 -11.05
N ALA A 153 -9.41 1.46 -9.88
CA ALA A 153 -9.82 0.87 -8.62
C ALA A 153 -11.24 1.28 -8.21
N GLU A 154 -11.65 2.53 -8.45
CA GLU A 154 -13.03 2.98 -8.24
C GLU A 154 -14.00 2.16 -9.10
N LYS A 155 -13.69 1.99 -10.39
CA LYS A 155 -14.49 1.19 -11.31
C LYS A 155 -14.62 -0.26 -10.82
N ALA A 156 -13.52 -0.89 -10.47
CA ALA A 156 -13.52 -2.27 -9.98
C ALA A 156 -14.30 -2.44 -8.67
N MET A 157 -14.25 -1.46 -7.76
CA MET A 157 -15.03 -1.48 -6.52
C MET A 157 -16.53 -1.24 -6.79
N SER A 158 -16.88 -0.36 -7.75
CA SER A 158 -18.26 -0.15 -8.16
C SER A 158 -18.87 -1.40 -8.81
N GLU A 159 -18.12 -2.12 -9.64
CA GLU A 159 -18.55 -3.41 -10.21
C GLU A 159 -18.84 -4.47 -9.13
N LEU A 160 -18.24 -4.35 -7.96
CA LEU A 160 -18.54 -5.17 -6.78
C LEU A 160 -19.68 -4.62 -5.90
N GLY A 161 -20.32 -3.52 -6.32
CA GLY A 161 -21.44 -2.90 -5.59
C GLY A 161 -21.03 -1.86 -4.53
N TYR A 162 -19.78 -1.40 -4.51
CA TYR A 162 -19.28 -0.40 -3.55
C TYR A 162 -19.15 0.99 -4.19
N ASP A 163 -20.25 1.57 -4.66
CA ASP A 163 -20.32 2.86 -5.37
C ASP A 163 -19.87 4.08 -4.53
N HIS A 164 -19.75 3.91 -3.20
CA HIS A 164 -19.26 4.96 -2.30
C HIS A 164 -17.73 5.08 -2.30
N VAL A 165 -17.01 4.08 -2.83
CA VAL A 165 -15.56 4.16 -3.02
C VAL A 165 -15.27 5.10 -4.18
N LYS A 166 -14.46 6.15 -3.95
CA LYS A 166 -14.20 7.21 -4.93
C LYS A 166 -12.71 7.41 -5.16
N THR A 167 -12.39 7.97 -6.31
CA THR A 167 -11.00 8.32 -6.64
C THR A 167 -10.60 9.63 -5.96
N LEU A 168 -9.52 9.57 -5.19
CA LEU A 168 -8.75 10.71 -4.72
C LEU A 168 -7.28 10.40 -4.99
N ARG A 169 -6.69 11.08 -5.97
CA ARG A 169 -5.33 10.77 -6.44
C ARG A 169 -4.28 11.16 -5.41
N GLY A 170 -3.10 10.53 -5.48
CA GLY A 170 -1.94 10.95 -4.70
C GLY A 170 -1.37 12.27 -5.24
N SER A 171 -1.03 13.19 -4.35
CA SER A 171 -0.59 14.55 -4.69
C SER A 171 0.87 14.63 -5.16
N LEU A 172 1.14 15.59 -6.01
CA LEU A 172 2.47 15.96 -6.50
C LEU A 172 2.76 17.44 -6.32
N GLU A 173 4.00 17.76 -5.98
CA GLU A 173 4.50 19.13 -6.04
C GLU A 173 4.92 19.47 -7.47
N HIS A 174 3.99 20.03 -8.23
CA HIS A 174 4.14 20.23 -9.67
C HIS A 174 5.23 21.24 -10.04
N ASN A 175 5.62 22.14 -9.12
CA ASN A 175 6.67 23.13 -9.36
C ASN A 175 8.08 22.54 -9.34
N ASN A 176 8.27 21.33 -8.81
CA ASN A 176 9.56 20.67 -8.78
C ASN A 176 9.96 20.06 -10.13
N PHE A 177 8.99 19.90 -11.04
CA PHE A 177 9.19 19.30 -12.36
C PHE A 177 8.68 20.24 -13.44
N VAL A 178 9.63 20.78 -14.21
CA VAL A 178 9.36 21.74 -15.27
C VAL A 178 10.24 21.46 -16.47
N ARG A 179 9.73 21.74 -17.67
CA ARG A 179 10.56 21.76 -18.86
C ARG A 179 11.53 22.91 -18.76
N LEU A 180 12.82 22.66 -18.92
CA LEU A 180 13.84 23.69 -18.99
C LEU A 180 13.74 24.45 -20.33
N PRO A 181 14.12 25.75 -20.37
CA PRO A 181 14.29 26.47 -21.62
C PRO A 181 15.22 25.68 -22.57
N ASP A 182 14.95 25.72 -23.86
CA ASP A 182 15.69 24.93 -24.86
C ASP A 182 17.21 25.16 -24.83
N GLU A 183 17.65 26.39 -24.57
CA GLU A 183 19.05 26.72 -24.42
C GLU A 183 19.69 25.99 -23.20
N ASP A 184 19.02 26.00 -22.08
CA ASP A 184 19.52 25.35 -20.85
C ASP A 184 19.47 23.82 -20.97
N ARG A 185 18.42 23.30 -21.62
CA ARG A 185 18.31 21.86 -21.96
C ARG A 185 19.47 21.44 -22.89
N LEU A 186 19.81 22.25 -23.88
CA LEU A 186 20.94 21.98 -24.77
C LEU A 186 22.28 21.98 -24.01
N LYS A 187 22.51 22.96 -23.13
CA LYS A 187 23.71 23.02 -22.26
C LYS A 187 23.80 21.78 -21.38
N LEU A 188 22.66 21.36 -20.78
CA LEU A 188 22.57 20.17 -19.95
C LEU A 188 22.92 18.89 -20.74
N ARG A 189 22.35 18.71 -21.94
CA ARG A 189 22.63 17.58 -22.82
C ARG A 189 24.10 17.52 -23.26
N LYS A 190 24.68 18.68 -23.62
CA LYS A 190 26.13 18.79 -23.95
C LYS A 190 27.03 18.35 -22.78
N ARG A 191 26.68 18.71 -21.55
CA ARG A 191 27.43 18.30 -20.34
C ARG A 191 27.55 16.77 -20.22
N HIS A 192 26.55 16.03 -20.69
CA HIS A 192 26.50 14.56 -20.65
C HIS A 192 26.87 13.90 -22.00
N GLY A 193 27.27 14.66 -23.01
CA GLY A 193 27.60 14.13 -24.33
C GLY A 193 26.40 13.60 -25.12
N LEU A 194 25.21 14.18 -24.92
CA LEU A 194 23.92 13.74 -25.46
C LEU A 194 23.28 14.80 -26.38
N SER A 195 24.08 15.44 -27.22
CA SER A 195 23.58 16.58 -28.02
C SER A 195 22.65 16.18 -29.16
N ASP A 196 22.97 15.07 -29.84
CA ASP A 196 22.34 14.64 -31.09
C ASP A 196 21.51 13.36 -30.97
N GLU A 197 21.52 12.74 -29.80
CA GLU A 197 20.80 11.50 -29.54
C GLU A 197 19.31 11.76 -29.34
N PHE A 198 18.47 10.78 -29.68
CA PHE A 198 17.08 10.71 -29.25
C PHE A 198 16.99 9.84 -28.00
N ILE A 199 16.65 10.42 -26.86
CA ILE A 199 16.69 9.76 -25.57
C ILE A 199 15.31 9.27 -25.14
N ILE A 200 15.13 7.95 -25.07
CA ILE A 200 13.95 7.30 -24.52
C ILE A 200 14.23 7.02 -23.04
N GLY A 201 13.48 7.61 -22.12
CA GLY A 201 13.74 7.52 -20.71
C GLY A 201 12.80 6.61 -19.95
N PHE A 202 13.31 6.01 -18.89
CA PHE A 202 12.52 5.28 -17.90
C PHE A 202 13.11 5.48 -16.50
N VAL A 203 12.34 6.13 -15.62
CA VAL A 203 12.69 6.37 -14.21
C VAL A 203 11.89 5.41 -13.35
N PHE A 204 12.57 4.54 -12.60
CA PHE A 204 11.89 3.50 -11.83
C PHE A 204 12.77 2.90 -10.72
N ARG A 205 12.12 2.36 -9.69
CA ARG A 205 12.76 1.39 -8.83
C ARG A 205 12.82 0.04 -9.57
N ASN A 206 13.97 -0.59 -9.64
CA ASN A 206 14.14 -1.87 -10.31
C ASN A 206 13.42 -3.00 -9.54
N GLN A 207 12.14 -3.16 -9.84
CA GLN A 207 11.25 -4.22 -9.33
C GLN A 207 10.75 -5.06 -10.51
N LEU A 208 10.42 -6.32 -10.26
CA LEU A 208 9.99 -7.25 -11.32
C LEU A 208 8.76 -6.72 -12.10
N ARG A 209 7.86 -6.00 -11.42
CA ARG A 209 6.66 -5.40 -12.03
C ARG A 209 6.95 -4.28 -13.05
N LYS A 210 8.19 -3.86 -13.24
CA LYS A 210 8.56 -2.76 -14.14
C LYS A 210 8.88 -3.21 -15.58
N SER A 211 8.51 -4.40 -15.97
CA SER A 211 8.53 -4.92 -17.35
C SER A 211 9.81 -4.60 -18.15
N VAL A 212 10.98 -4.55 -17.49
CA VAL A 212 12.27 -4.22 -18.12
C VAL A 212 12.59 -5.13 -19.31
N PRO A 213 12.35 -6.47 -19.25
CA PRO A 213 12.58 -7.34 -20.39
C PRO A 213 11.79 -6.94 -21.64
N ASN A 214 10.53 -6.51 -21.48
CA ASN A 214 9.66 -6.11 -22.59
C ASN A 214 10.11 -4.76 -23.17
N LEU A 215 10.55 -3.82 -22.31
CA LEU A 215 11.12 -2.55 -22.76
C LEU A 215 12.38 -2.74 -23.61
N LEU A 216 13.30 -3.57 -23.11
CA LEU A 216 14.54 -3.87 -23.85
C LEU A 216 14.25 -4.58 -25.17
N GLU A 217 13.30 -5.50 -25.22
CA GLU A 217 12.87 -6.14 -26.46
C GLU A 217 12.22 -5.14 -27.43
N GLY A 218 11.33 -4.29 -26.95
CA GLY A 218 10.72 -3.24 -27.78
C GLY A 218 11.73 -2.25 -28.32
N PHE A 219 12.73 -1.85 -27.51
CA PHE A 219 13.83 -1.01 -27.95
C PHE A 219 14.72 -1.70 -29.00
N LYS A 220 15.02 -3.00 -28.83
CA LYS A 220 15.74 -3.80 -29.81
C LYS A 220 15.02 -3.79 -31.16
N VAL A 221 13.73 -4.13 -31.19
CA VAL A 221 12.93 -4.14 -32.43
C VAL A 221 12.92 -2.76 -33.09
N PHE A 222 12.80 -1.70 -32.29
CA PHE A 222 12.90 -0.33 -32.82
C PHE A 222 14.26 -0.06 -33.48
N LYS A 223 15.38 -0.47 -32.86
CA LYS A 223 16.74 -0.28 -33.40
C LYS A 223 16.95 -1.10 -34.68
N GLU A 224 16.43 -2.31 -34.74
CA GLU A 224 16.49 -3.16 -35.95
C GLU A 224 15.73 -2.55 -37.13
N ASN A 225 14.58 -1.94 -36.86
CA ASN A 225 13.77 -1.21 -37.88
C ASN A 225 14.36 0.14 -38.27
N ASN A 226 15.19 0.75 -37.41
CA ASN A 226 15.78 2.08 -37.59
C ASN A 226 17.29 2.06 -37.30
N PRO A 227 18.11 1.30 -38.08
CA PRO A 227 19.53 1.05 -37.78
C PRO A 227 20.38 2.34 -37.74
N ASP A 228 20.00 3.36 -38.50
CA ASP A 228 20.70 4.64 -38.55
C ASP A 228 20.27 5.62 -37.43
N SER A 229 19.33 5.22 -36.57
CA SER A 229 18.85 6.06 -35.48
C SER A 229 19.94 6.25 -34.43
N LYS A 230 20.14 7.50 -34.00
CA LYS A 230 20.95 7.82 -32.80
C LYS A 230 20.16 7.69 -31.50
N ALA A 231 19.15 6.81 -31.46
CA ALA A 231 18.34 6.63 -30.28
C ALA A 231 19.09 5.83 -29.20
N LYS A 232 18.92 6.26 -27.94
CA LYS A 232 19.45 5.60 -26.75
C LYS A 232 18.34 5.39 -25.72
N LEU A 233 18.40 4.30 -24.99
CA LEU A 233 17.51 4.00 -23.89
C LEU A 233 18.18 4.41 -22.57
N PHE A 234 17.54 5.28 -21.83
CA PHE A 234 18.07 5.80 -20.57
C PHE A 234 17.29 5.24 -19.38
N LEU A 235 17.93 4.38 -18.58
CA LEU A 235 17.39 3.71 -17.42
C LEU A 235 17.89 4.37 -16.12
N HIS A 236 17.08 5.24 -15.52
CA HIS A 236 17.38 5.86 -14.24
C HIS A 236 16.94 4.93 -13.11
N THR A 237 17.80 4.01 -12.71
CA THR A 237 17.50 2.94 -11.73
C THR A 237 18.74 2.30 -11.15
N HIS A 238 18.56 1.41 -10.17
CA HIS A 238 19.58 0.48 -9.71
C HIS A 238 19.63 -0.78 -10.60
N TRP A 239 20.81 -1.17 -11.06
CA TRP A 239 20.96 -2.18 -12.12
C TRP A 239 20.82 -3.64 -11.67
N VAL A 240 20.91 -3.90 -10.38
CA VAL A 240 20.94 -5.28 -9.83
C VAL A 240 19.97 -5.51 -8.66
N GLU A 241 19.02 -4.60 -8.43
CA GLU A 241 18.10 -4.75 -7.29
C GLU A 241 17.01 -5.82 -7.57
N GLY A 242 16.38 -5.78 -8.73
CA GLY A 242 15.32 -6.72 -9.16
C GLY A 242 15.76 -7.48 -10.43
N TRP A 243 15.54 -6.86 -11.59
CA TRP A 243 16.07 -7.41 -12.85
C TRP A 243 17.58 -7.21 -12.91
N ASN A 244 18.33 -8.23 -13.33
CA ASN A 244 19.71 -8.06 -13.74
C ASN A 244 19.73 -7.47 -15.15
N ILE A 245 19.76 -6.15 -15.24
CA ILE A 245 19.62 -5.42 -16.50
C ILE A 245 20.79 -5.75 -17.45
N ASN A 246 22.00 -5.94 -16.91
CA ASN A 246 23.16 -6.25 -17.72
C ASN A 246 23.05 -7.62 -18.43
N ASP A 247 22.53 -8.64 -17.72
CA ASP A 247 22.31 -9.95 -18.32
C ASP A 247 21.22 -9.90 -19.40
N LEU A 248 20.15 -9.11 -19.16
CA LEU A 248 19.09 -8.90 -20.14
C LEU A 248 19.58 -8.20 -21.42
N ILE A 249 20.48 -7.22 -21.30
CA ILE A 249 21.11 -6.54 -22.45
C ILE A 249 21.92 -7.55 -23.27
N ALA A 250 22.72 -8.38 -22.61
CA ALA A 250 23.51 -9.44 -23.25
C ALA A 250 22.62 -10.50 -23.91
N GLU A 251 21.58 -10.99 -23.21
CA GLU A 251 20.61 -11.97 -23.73
C GLU A 251 19.95 -11.47 -25.02
N LYS A 252 19.59 -10.20 -25.06
CA LYS A 252 18.92 -9.60 -26.22
C LYS A 252 19.89 -9.11 -27.32
N SER A 253 21.18 -9.24 -27.09
CA SER A 253 22.23 -8.79 -28.03
C SER A 253 22.12 -7.28 -28.35
N LEU A 254 21.73 -6.48 -27.36
CA LEU A 254 21.74 -5.01 -27.49
C LEU A 254 23.16 -4.46 -27.33
N ASP A 255 23.47 -3.38 -28.05
CA ASP A 255 24.73 -2.66 -27.84
C ASP A 255 24.69 -1.94 -26.48
N PRO A 256 25.57 -2.30 -25.52
CA PRO A 256 25.60 -1.64 -24.22
C PRO A 256 25.83 -0.13 -24.29
N SER A 257 26.43 0.37 -25.36
CA SER A 257 26.64 1.81 -25.57
C SER A 257 25.33 2.59 -25.83
N ASP A 258 24.28 1.89 -26.25
CA ASP A 258 22.94 2.48 -26.47
C ASP A 258 22.08 2.51 -25.20
N ILE A 259 22.54 1.90 -24.09
CA ILE A 259 21.80 1.84 -22.82
C ILE A 259 22.51 2.69 -21.77
N LEU A 260 21.90 3.82 -21.45
CA LEU A 260 22.42 4.80 -20.50
C LEU A 260 21.89 4.58 -19.09
N THR A 261 22.67 4.98 -18.10
CA THR A 261 22.23 5.03 -16.68
C THR A 261 22.76 6.27 -15.97
N THR A 262 22.21 6.54 -14.81
CA THR A 262 22.67 7.62 -13.92
C THR A 262 23.63 7.07 -12.89
N TYR A 263 24.79 7.66 -12.78
CA TYR A 263 25.71 7.48 -11.67
C TYR A 263 25.66 8.69 -10.75
N VAL A 264 25.62 8.46 -9.44
CA VAL A 264 25.60 9.51 -8.41
C VAL A 264 26.67 9.25 -7.36
N CYS A 265 27.38 10.30 -6.98
CA CYS A 265 28.36 10.23 -5.89
C CYS A 265 27.67 10.42 -4.54
N SER A 266 27.82 9.44 -3.65
CA SER A 266 27.24 9.50 -2.30
C SER A 266 27.88 10.53 -1.36
N LYS A 267 28.97 11.18 -1.77
CA LYS A 267 29.71 12.17 -0.96
C LYS A 267 29.47 13.60 -1.40
N CYS A 268 29.54 13.89 -2.70
CA CYS A 268 29.39 15.24 -3.19
C CYS A 268 28.10 15.46 -4.02
N ASN A 269 27.26 14.44 -4.13
CA ASN A 269 25.98 14.44 -4.87
C ASN A 269 26.10 14.82 -6.35
N THR A 270 27.30 14.80 -6.93
CA THR A 270 27.47 15.00 -8.38
C THR A 270 26.97 13.77 -9.12
N TYR A 271 26.22 13.98 -10.20
CA TYR A 271 25.74 12.90 -11.04
C TYR A 271 26.28 12.99 -12.47
N THR A 272 26.31 11.84 -13.15
CA THR A 272 26.66 11.74 -14.59
C THR A 272 25.75 10.71 -15.25
N VAL A 273 25.44 10.93 -16.54
CA VAL A 273 24.68 9.98 -17.36
C VAL A 273 25.59 9.44 -18.45
N LYS A 274 25.72 8.12 -18.50
CA LYS A 274 26.58 7.40 -19.46
C LYS A 274 26.20 5.92 -19.50
N PRO A 275 26.74 5.12 -20.45
CA PRO A 275 26.58 3.68 -20.46
C PRO A 275 27.01 3.02 -19.15
N TYR A 276 26.37 1.87 -18.83
CA TYR A 276 26.70 1.14 -17.62
C TYR A 276 28.11 0.53 -17.68
N GLU A 277 28.91 0.79 -16.68
CA GLU A 277 30.30 0.35 -16.58
C GLU A 277 30.60 -0.34 -15.24
N GLY A 278 29.61 -0.92 -14.60
CA GLY A 278 29.72 -1.55 -13.28
C GLY A 278 29.40 -0.60 -12.11
N GLN A 279 29.42 -1.13 -10.91
CA GLN A 279 29.14 -0.42 -9.65
C GLN A 279 30.46 0.02 -8.97
N GLU A 280 30.32 0.85 -7.94
CA GLU A 280 31.41 1.25 -7.02
C GLU A 280 32.63 1.90 -7.69
N LYS A 281 32.42 3.02 -8.34
CA LYS A 281 33.49 3.81 -8.96
C LYS A 281 34.01 4.94 -8.07
N ASN A 282 35.21 5.41 -8.34
CA ASN A 282 35.77 6.61 -7.73
C ASN A 282 35.12 7.85 -8.31
N CYS A 283 34.91 8.87 -7.50
CA CYS A 283 34.34 10.13 -7.95
C CYS A 283 35.43 11.04 -8.54
N ASN A 284 35.28 11.39 -9.82
CA ASN A 284 36.20 12.32 -10.47
C ASN A 284 36.09 13.77 -9.97
N ASN A 285 34.94 14.13 -9.35
CA ASN A 285 34.71 15.49 -8.86
C ASN A 285 35.31 15.72 -7.47
N CYS A 286 35.08 14.82 -6.52
CA CYS A 286 35.55 14.99 -5.14
C CYS A 286 36.68 14.03 -4.73
N GLY A 287 37.15 13.16 -5.62
CA GLY A 287 38.23 12.20 -5.37
C GLY A 287 37.86 11.03 -4.45
N SER A 288 36.64 10.96 -3.93
CA SER A 288 36.21 9.91 -3.01
C SER A 288 36.23 8.53 -3.67
N LYS A 289 36.87 7.56 -3.03
CA LYS A 289 36.96 6.18 -3.52
C LYS A 289 35.62 5.44 -3.33
N LYS A 290 35.24 4.58 -4.29
CA LYS A 290 34.04 3.71 -4.25
C LYS A 290 32.75 4.45 -3.84
N SER A 291 32.63 5.72 -4.19
CA SER A 291 31.52 6.58 -3.80
C SER A 291 30.47 6.80 -4.89
N VAL A 292 30.74 6.34 -6.11
CA VAL A 292 29.86 6.52 -7.27
C VAL A 292 29.17 5.22 -7.61
N ASN A 293 27.85 5.22 -7.59
CA ASN A 293 27.01 4.06 -7.89
C ASN A 293 25.79 4.48 -8.71
N THR A 294 25.09 3.51 -9.29
CA THR A 294 23.75 3.76 -9.85
C THR A 294 22.75 4.09 -8.73
N THR A 295 21.69 4.78 -9.07
CA THR A 295 20.68 5.25 -8.11
C THR A 295 19.92 4.12 -7.46
N ASN A 296 19.56 4.28 -6.17
CA ASN A 296 18.71 3.34 -5.44
C ASN A 296 17.83 4.10 -4.43
N THR A 297 16.93 3.39 -3.73
CA THR A 297 15.99 3.97 -2.77
C THR A 297 16.64 4.65 -1.56
N ARG A 298 17.90 4.38 -1.27
CA ARG A 298 18.65 4.99 -0.15
C ARG A 298 19.56 6.12 -0.59
N LYS A 299 20.04 6.06 -1.85
CA LYS A 299 20.97 7.04 -2.42
C LYS A 299 20.57 7.30 -3.86
N GLY A 300 20.04 8.45 -4.11
CA GLY A 300 19.62 8.92 -5.41
C GLY A 300 20.05 10.37 -5.64
N VAL A 301 19.58 10.94 -6.67
CA VAL A 301 19.66 12.37 -6.98
C VAL A 301 18.62 13.15 -6.18
N ASP A 302 18.83 14.44 -5.96
CA ASP A 302 17.81 15.31 -5.41
C ASP A 302 16.71 15.65 -6.45
N GLU A 303 15.62 16.30 -6.04
CA GLU A 303 14.48 16.60 -6.91
C GLU A 303 14.88 17.55 -8.08
N LYS A 304 15.79 18.49 -7.83
CA LYS A 304 16.29 19.37 -8.89
C LYS A 304 17.08 18.59 -9.94
N GLN A 305 17.97 17.71 -9.49
CA GLN A 305 18.73 16.83 -10.38
C GLN A 305 17.82 15.84 -11.11
N LEU A 306 16.75 15.36 -10.44
CA LEU A 306 15.76 14.48 -11.07
C LEU A 306 15.01 15.23 -12.19
N ASN A 307 14.66 16.51 -11.98
CA ASN A 307 14.10 17.34 -13.04
C ASN A 307 15.10 17.51 -14.22
N GLU A 308 16.39 17.72 -13.94
CA GLU A 308 17.42 17.75 -15.00
C GLU A 308 17.46 16.42 -15.78
N ILE A 309 17.33 15.27 -15.09
CA ILE A 309 17.31 13.93 -15.70
C ILE A 309 16.14 13.76 -16.65
N TYR A 310 14.93 14.16 -16.26
CA TYR A 310 13.79 14.16 -17.19
C TYR A 310 14.03 15.09 -18.40
N ASN A 311 14.69 16.22 -18.21
CA ASN A 311 15.02 17.16 -19.27
C ASN A 311 16.13 16.68 -20.24
N LEU A 312 16.82 15.58 -19.92
CA LEU A 312 17.71 14.90 -20.88
C LEU A 312 16.92 14.06 -21.91
N MET A 313 15.68 13.68 -21.59
CA MET A 313 14.86 12.77 -22.38
C MET A 313 14.08 13.50 -23.49
N ASP A 314 13.74 12.79 -24.56
CA ASP A 314 12.88 13.23 -25.65
C ASP A 314 11.53 12.51 -25.65
N LEU A 315 11.49 11.34 -25.04
CA LEU A 315 10.34 10.47 -24.89
C LEU A 315 10.43 9.74 -23.53
N TYR A 316 9.33 9.57 -22.86
CA TYR A 316 9.25 8.75 -21.64
C TYR A 316 8.42 7.49 -21.89
N CYS A 317 8.99 6.31 -21.64
CA CYS A 317 8.32 5.03 -21.83
C CYS A 317 8.22 4.30 -20.48
N HIS A 318 6.99 4.02 -20.05
CA HIS A 318 6.72 3.41 -18.74
C HIS A 318 5.92 2.10 -18.85
N PRO A 319 6.57 1.00 -19.25
CA PRO A 319 5.92 -0.31 -19.21
C PRO A 319 5.92 -0.84 -17.78
N PHE A 320 4.81 -1.46 -17.37
CA PHE A 320 4.67 -2.06 -16.05
C PHE A 320 3.55 -3.10 -16.03
N THR A 321 3.54 -3.96 -15.02
CA THR A 321 2.53 -5.02 -14.92
C THR A 321 1.27 -4.58 -14.21
N SER A 322 1.39 -3.69 -13.23
CA SER A 322 0.31 -2.99 -12.52
C SER A 322 0.88 -1.96 -11.53
N GLY A 323 0.09 -1.01 -11.10
CA GLY A 323 0.46 -0.01 -10.10
C GLY A 323 -0.73 0.79 -9.58
N GLY A 324 -0.65 1.26 -8.34
CA GLY A 324 -1.69 2.10 -7.74
C GLY A 324 -1.61 3.56 -8.19
N GLN A 325 -0.38 4.08 -8.32
CA GLN A 325 -0.02 5.35 -8.97
C GLN A 325 1.47 5.32 -9.29
N GLU A 326 1.79 5.49 -10.55
CA GLU A 326 3.16 5.52 -11.03
C GLU A 326 3.66 6.96 -11.13
N ILE A 327 4.10 7.52 -10.00
CA ILE A 327 4.57 8.92 -9.88
C ILE A 327 5.53 9.36 -11.00
N PRO A 328 6.50 8.54 -11.46
CA PRO A 328 7.39 8.93 -12.55
C PRO A 328 6.69 9.27 -13.88
N ILE A 329 5.47 8.75 -14.11
CA ILE A 329 4.68 9.12 -15.30
C ILE A 329 4.25 10.60 -15.18
N GLN A 330 3.72 10.99 -14.01
CA GLN A 330 3.31 12.37 -13.77
C GLN A 330 4.49 13.33 -13.75
N GLU A 331 5.63 12.93 -13.17
CA GLU A 331 6.87 13.72 -13.19
C GLU A 331 7.35 13.96 -14.64
N ALA A 332 7.29 12.94 -15.51
CA ALA A 332 7.61 13.06 -16.93
C ALA A 332 6.64 14.00 -17.66
N LYS A 333 5.33 13.87 -17.41
CA LYS A 333 4.31 14.75 -17.97
C LYS A 333 4.50 16.21 -17.53
N LEU A 334 4.87 16.45 -16.27
CA LEU A 334 5.16 17.79 -15.77
C LEU A 334 6.37 18.43 -16.46
N THR A 335 7.30 17.63 -17.00
CA THR A 335 8.43 18.11 -17.83
C THR A 335 8.09 18.17 -19.32
N GLU A 336 6.82 18.09 -19.68
CA GLU A 336 6.30 18.17 -21.05
C GLU A 336 6.86 17.07 -21.98
N LEU A 337 7.16 15.90 -21.44
CA LEU A 337 7.51 14.72 -22.23
C LEU A 337 6.26 14.04 -22.78
N VAL A 338 6.33 13.58 -24.02
CA VAL A 338 5.40 12.57 -24.53
C VAL A 338 5.62 11.29 -23.72
N THR A 339 4.53 10.68 -23.27
CA THR A 339 4.60 9.49 -22.41
C THR A 339 3.93 8.29 -23.08
N LEU A 340 4.63 7.15 -23.12
CA LEU A 340 4.09 5.85 -23.50
C LEU A 340 3.83 5.07 -22.23
N VAL A 341 2.61 4.60 -22.01
CA VAL A 341 2.18 3.97 -20.75
C VAL A 341 1.40 2.72 -21.03
N THR A 342 1.65 1.63 -20.29
CA THR A 342 0.82 0.41 -20.37
C THR A 342 -0.62 0.75 -19.99
N ASP A 343 -1.57 0.43 -20.88
CA ASP A 343 -3.00 0.73 -20.72
C ASP A 343 -3.68 -0.28 -19.79
N TYR A 344 -3.24 -0.29 -18.53
CA TYR A 344 -3.77 -1.16 -17.47
C TYR A 344 -3.59 -0.51 -16.11
N SER A 345 -4.52 -0.79 -15.17
CA SER A 345 -4.43 -0.32 -13.78
C SER A 345 -4.36 1.22 -13.75
N CYS A 346 -3.48 1.83 -12.95
CA CYS A 346 -3.32 3.30 -12.95
C CYS A 346 -2.82 3.88 -14.29
N GLY A 347 -2.38 3.05 -15.20
CA GLY A 347 -1.99 3.45 -16.56
C GLY A 347 -3.17 3.96 -17.38
N GLU A 348 -4.37 3.36 -17.20
CA GLU A 348 -5.59 3.77 -17.90
C GLU A 348 -5.87 5.27 -17.75
N ASP A 349 -5.67 5.85 -16.58
CA ASP A 349 -5.81 7.29 -16.34
C ASP A 349 -4.75 8.12 -17.11
N ASN A 350 -3.60 7.55 -17.43
CA ASN A 350 -2.42 8.28 -17.91
C ASN A 350 -2.19 8.18 -19.42
N CYS A 351 -2.96 7.38 -20.14
CA CYS A 351 -2.81 7.15 -21.58
C CYS A 351 -4.08 7.46 -22.38
N THR A 352 -4.96 8.31 -21.84
CA THR A 352 -6.09 8.87 -22.57
C THR A 352 -5.67 10.06 -23.43
N GLU A 353 -6.45 10.42 -24.44
CA GLU A 353 -6.23 11.62 -25.26
C GLU A 353 -6.15 12.89 -24.37
N GLU A 354 -7.06 13.03 -23.42
CA GLU A 354 -7.10 14.15 -22.47
C GLU A 354 -5.84 14.23 -21.60
N SER A 355 -5.29 13.08 -21.22
CA SER A 355 -4.08 13.00 -20.42
C SER A 355 -2.79 13.26 -21.21
N GLY A 356 -2.87 13.34 -22.54
CA GLY A 356 -1.72 13.54 -23.41
C GLY A 356 -0.72 12.37 -23.43
N GLY A 357 -1.13 11.19 -22.97
CA GLY A 357 -0.32 9.97 -23.01
C GLY A 357 -0.73 9.04 -24.15
N ILE A 358 0.16 8.14 -24.54
CA ILE A 358 -0.05 7.15 -25.59
C ILE A 358 -0.14 5.78 -24.96
N PRO A 359 -1.22 5.01 -25.22
CA PRO A 359 -1.38 3.66 -24.67
C PRO A 359 -0.39 2.66 -25.30
N LEU A 360 0.15 1.78 -24.49
CA LEU A 360 0.88 0.59 -24.93
C LEU A 360 -0.03 -0.62 -24.79
N ASP A 361 -0.15 -1.39 -25.86
CA ASP A 361 -0.88 -2.67 -25.86
C ASP A 361 -0.24 -3.66 -24.89
N TRP A 362 -1.05 -4.54 -24.33
CA TRP A 362 -0.61 -5.54 -23.37
C TRP A 362 -1.41 -6.83 -23.50
N ASN A 363 -0.86 -7.93 -22.96
CA ASN A 363 -1.54 -9.21 -22.83
C ASN A 363 -1.71 -9.54 -21.34
N GLU A 364 -2.82 -10.19 -21.03
CA GLU A 364 -3.11 -10.66 -19.68
C GLU A 364 -2.24 -11.87 -19.31
N TYR A 365 -1.78 -11.90 -18.07
CA TYR A 365 -1.31 -13.14 -17.43
C TYR A 365 -1.71 -13.18 -15.95
N ARG A 366 -1.83 -14.39 -15.40
CA ARG A 366 -2.04 -14.59 -13.97
C ARG A 366 -0.69 -14.68 -13.26
N GLU A 367 -0.50 -13.84 -12.24
CA GLU A 367 0.71 -13.84 -11.43
C GLU A 367 0.71 -15.05 -10.49
N PRO A 368 1.72 -15.94 -10.54
CA PRO A 368 1.81 -17.09 -9.64
C PRO A 368 1.84 -16.64 -8.17
N GLY A 369 1.10 -17.32 -7.31
CA GLY A 369 1.00 -17.06 -5.88
C GLY A 369 -0.11 -16.07 -5.50
N THR A 370 -0.21 -14.92 -6.15
CA THR A 370 -1.25 -13.91 -5.86
C THR A 370 -2.52 -14.11 -6.67
N GLN A 371 -2.43 -14.80 -7.79
CA GLN A 371 -3.50 -14.97 -8.80
C GLN A 371 -3.99 -13.66 -9.41
N PHE A 372 -3.29 -12.57 -9.21
CA PHE A 372 -3.65 -11.30 -9.83
C PHE A 372 -3.50 -11.32 -11.35
N ILE A 373 -4.44 -10.67 -12.01
CA ILE A 373 -4.32 -10.30 -13.42
C ILE A 373 -3.27 -9.20 -13.52
N LYS A 374 -2.27 -9.42 -14.34
CA LYS A 374 -1.18 -8.50 -14.60
C LYS A 374 -1.03 -8.28 -16.09
N ALA A 375 -0.56 -7.10 -16.46
CA ALA A 375 -0.26 -6.76 -17.84
C ALA A 375 1.16 -7.19 -18.23
N SER A 376 1.28 -7.93 -19.33
CA SER A 376 2.55 -8.08 -20.04
C SER A 376 2.54 -7.10 -21.20
N THR A 377 3.23 -5.96 -21.07
CA THR A 377 3.29 -4.92 -22.10
C THR A 377 3.89 -5.47 -23.39
N CYS A 378 3.25 -5.24 -24.51
CA CYS A 378 3.63 -5.82 -25.80
C CYS A 378 4.90 -5.12 -26.36
N PRO A 379 6.03 -5.85 -26.57
CA PRO A 379 7.25 -5.25 -27.12
C PRO A 379 7.07 -4.62 -28.50
N THR A 380 6.21 -5.21 -29.36
CA THR A 380 5.94 -4.65 -30.68
C THR A 380 5.15 -3.35 -30.60
N SER A 381 4.25 -3.21 -29.62
CA SER A 381 3.58 -1.94 -29.33
C SER A 381 4.59 -0.88 -28.82
N ILE A 382 5.49 -1.25 -27.93
CA ILE A 382 6.57 -0.37 -27.47
C ILE A 382 7.39 0.12 -28.66
N SER A 383 7.85 -0.78 -29.54
CA SER A 383 8.64 -0.42 -30.73
C SER A 383 7.87 0.50 -31.66
N ARG A 384 6.61 0.19 -31.96
CA ARG A 384 5.74 0.98 -32.84
C ARG A 384 5.57 2.40 -32.31
N GLU A 385 5.25 2.54 -31.03
CA GLU A 385 4.98 3.86 -30.46
C GLU A 385 6.27 4.67 -30.26
N ILE A 386 7.40 4.04 -29.97
CA ILE A 386 8.71 4.73 -30.01
C ILE A 386 8.96 5.28 -31.41
N GLU A 387 8.73 4.49 -32.47
CA GLU A 387 8.94 4.89 -33.85
C GLU A 387 7.99 6.04 -34.26
N ASN A 388 6.72 5.97 -33.86
CA ASN A 388 5.74 7.03 -34.10
C ASN A 388 6.21 8.35 -33.51
N VAL A 389 6.64 8.36 -32.25
CA VAL A 389 7.13 9.58 -31.58
C VAL A 389 8.49 10.02 -32.13
N TYR A 390 9.38 9.10 -32.49
CA TYR A 390 10.66 9.41 -33.13
C TYR A 390 10.47 10.20 -34.42
N LYS A 391 9.49 9.79 -35.24
CA LYS A 391 9.15 10.45 -36.52
C LYS A 391 8.23 11.67 -36.37
N MET A 392 7.65 11.89 -35.21
CA MET A 392 6.70 12.98 -34.95
C MET A 392 7.38 14.35 -35.05
N ALA A 393 6.68 15.30 -35.63
CA ALA A 393 7.19 16.69 -35.71
C ALA A 393 7.44 17.32 -34.33
N PRO A 394 8.50 18.12 -34.14
CA PRO A 394 8.76 18.74 -32.82
C PRO A 394 7.59 19.56 -32.27
N SER A 395 6.82 20.22 -33.13
CA SER A 395 5.65 21.01 -32.75
C SER A 395 4.53 20.11 -32.15
N GLN A 396 4.30 18.93 -32.72
CA GLN A 396 3.31 17.98 -32.21
C GLN A 396 3.75 17.42 -30.86
N LYS A 397 5.03 17.05 -30.71
CA LYS A 397 5.56 16.60 -29.41
C LYS A 397 5.41 17.68 -28.34
N SER A 398 5.69 18.92 -28.68
CA SER A 398 5.54 20.06 -27.77
C SER A 398 4.09 20.28 -27.36
N GLU A 399 3.15 20.17 -28.30
CA GLU A 399 1.71 20.32 -27.98
C GLU A 399 1.21 19.20 -27.06
N MET A 400 1.51 17.94 -27.38
CA MET A 400 1.17 16.80 -26.54
C MET A 400 1.77 16.94 -25.13
N GLY A 401 3.02 17.37 -25.03
CA GLY A 401 3.68 17.59 -23.74
C GLY A 401 2.99 18.67 -22.91
N LYS A 402 2.54 19.77 -23.52
CA LYS A 402 1.78 20.82 -22.81
C LYS A 402 0.42 20.31 -22.32
N VAL A 403 -0.30 19.57 -23.15
CA VAL A 403 -1.56 18.92 -22.76
C VAL A 403 -1.32 17.99 -21.56
N ALA A 404 -0.31 17.14 -21.65
CA ALA A 404 0.05 16.20 -20.58
C ALA A 404 0.41 16.93 -19.26
N ARG A 405 1.18 18.03 -19.34
CA ARG A 405 1.51 18.86 -18.18
C ARG A 405 0.27 19.48 -17.55
N GLN A 406 -0.58 20.13 -18.34
CA GLN A 406 -1.79 20.81 -17.85
C GLN A 406 -2.73 19.81 -17.17
N TRP A 407 -2.99 18.69 -17.82
CA TRP A 407 -3.81 17.61 -17.25
C TRP A 407 -3.24 17.09 -15.91
N THR A 408 -1.91 16.93 -15.84
CA THR A 408 -1.27 16.46 -14.60
C THR A 408 -1.42 17.47 -13.48
N ILE A 409 -1.28 18.77 -13.75
CA ILE A 409 -1.50 19.82 -12.75
C ILE A 409 -2.95 19.81 -12.24
N GLU A 410 -3.92 19.70 -13.13
CA GLU A 410 -5.36 19.70 -12.82
C GLU A 410 -5.82 18.45 -12.05
N ASN A 411 -5.10 17.34 -12.18
CA ASN A 411 -5.51 16.06 -11.59
C ASN A 411 -4.64 15.60 -10.42
N PHE A 412 -3.42 16.11 -10.24
CA PHE A 412 -2.45 15.60 -9.27
C PHE A 412 -1.75 16.68 -8.44
N SER A 413 -1.89 17.97 -8.76
CA SER A 413 -1.19 19.00 -7.97
C SER A 413 -1.61 18.97 -6.51
N THR A 414 -0.67 19.33 -5.63
CA THR A 414 -0.91 19.40 -4.19
C THR A 414 -2.07 20.32 -3.85
N GLU A 415 -2.25 21.40 -4.62
CA GLU A 415 -3.34 22.35 -4.47
C GLU A 415 -4.70 21.74 -4.78
N VAL A 416 -4.80 21.00 -5.89
CA VAL A 416 -6.06 20.35 -6.30
C VAL A 416 -6.44 19.24 -5.33
N ILE A 417 -5.52 18.32 -5.07
CA ILE A 417 -5.77 17.18 -4.16
C ILE A 417 -5.97 17.66 -2.72
N GLY A 418 -5.18 18.65 -2.29
CA GLY A 418 -5.32 19.26 -0.97
C GLY A 418 -6.69 19.89 -0.76
N LYS A 419 -7.19 20.62 -1.78
CA LYS A 419 -8.53 21.22 -1.74
C LYS A 419 -9.66 20.17 -1.70
N GLN A 420 -9.55 19.11 -2.50
CA GLN A 420 -10.51 18.00 -2.46
C GLN A 420 -10.52 17.33 -1.08
N LEU A 421 -9.35 17.08 -0.50
CA LEU A 421 -9.26 16.49 0.84
C LEU A 421 -9.78 17.45 1.92
N GLU A 422 -9.51 18.75 1.79
CA GLU A 422 -10.06 19.79 2.68
C GLU A 422 -11.59 19.78 2.66
N GLU A 423 -12.22 19.73 1.48
CA GLU A 423 -13.67 19.63 1.33
C GLU A 423 -14.22 18.34 1.96
N ILE A 424 -13.52 17.21 1.81
CA ILE A 424 -13.90 15.94 2.44
C ILE A 424 -13.86 16.07 3.97
N ILE A 425 -12.77 16.61 4.54
CA ILE A 425 -12.61 16.78 5.99
C ILE A 425 -13.65 17.76 6.56
N ASP A 426 -13.90 18.87 5.87
CA ASP A 426 -14.85 19.89 6.34
C ASP A 426 -16.29 19.36 6.38
N ASN A 427 -16.65 18.46 5.46
CA ASN A 427 -17.96 17.81 5.41
C ASN A 427 -18.15 16.66 6.43
N MET A 428 -17.09 16.22 7.10
CA MET A 428 -17.21 15.21 8.16
C MET A 428 -17.87 15.80 9.40
N PRO A 429 -18.81 15.08 10.06
CA PRO A 429 -19.48 15.56 11.26
C PRO A 429 -18.52 15.76 12.43
N ASP A 430 -18.93 16.56 13.40
CA ASP A 430 -18.22 16.67 14.66
C ASP A 430 -18.30 15.35 15.45
N VAL A 431 -17.23 15.04 16.19
CA VAL A 431 -17.11 13.81 16.97
C VAL A 431 -17.44 14.09 18.44
N ASP A 432 -18.39 13.33 18.97
CA ASP A 432 -18.65 13.27 20.40
C ASP A 432 -17.77 12.17 21.03
N TYR A 433 -16.74 12.56 21.74
CA TYR A 433 -15.84 11.62 22.44
C TYR A 433 -16.44 10.98 23.69
N ASP A 434 -17.68 11.35 24.08
CA ASP A 434 -18.43 10.63 25.11
C ASP A 434 -18.91 9.24 24.66
N TYR A 435 -18.60 8.83 23.41
CA TYR A 435 -18.86 7.47 22.97
C TYR A 435 -18.15 6.42 23.88
N ASP A 436 -16.99 6.76 24.47
CA ASP A 436 -16.28 5.90 25.41
C ASP A 436 -17.03 5.72 26.74
N SER A 437 -17.84 6.70 27.16
CA SER A 437 -18.63 6.60 28.39
C SER A 437 -19.86 5.71 28.24
N LYS A 438 -20.31 5.46 26.99
CA LYS A 438 -21.48 4.63 26.66
C LYS A 438 -21.12 3.23 26.19
N SER A 439 -19.89 2.96 25.80
CA SER A 439 -19.40 1.66 25.36
C SER A 439 -18.45 1.07 26.39
N ARG A 440 -19.01 0.29 27.34
CA ARG A 440 -18.33 -0.76 28.13
C ARG A 440 -16.96 -0.43 28.75
N ASP A 441 -16.60 0.83 28.96
CA ASP A 441 -15.62 1.12 29.98
C ASP A 441 -16.36 1.05 31.34
N TYR A 442 -16.57 -0.24 31.74
CA TYR A 442 -16.85 -0.49 33.12
C TYR A 442 -15.64 0.03 33.91
N ASN A 443 -15.76 1.28 34.32
CA ASN A 443 -14.93 1.82 35.38
C ASN A 443 -15.63 1.38 36.65
N PRO A 444 -15.07 0.41 37.39
CA PRO A 444 -15.71 0.00 38.63
C PRO A 444 -15.95 1.27 39.46
N LYS A 445 -17.20 1.53 39.80
CA LYS A 445 -17.58 2.65 40.67
C LYS A 445 -16.92 2.58 42.07
N TYR A 446 -16.13 1.54 42.31
CA TYR A 446 -15.53 1.24 43.58
C TYR A 446 -14.00 1.39 43.48
N GLU A 447 -13.47 2.41 44.09
CA GLU A 447 -12.13 2.33 44.65
C GLU A 447 -12.18 1.20 45.65
N ILE A 448 -11.44 0.10 45.40
CA ILE A 448 -11.40 -1.04 46.30
C ILE A 448 -10.60 -0.61 47.53
N ASP A 449 -11.31 -0.14 48.50
CA ASP A 449 -10.77 0.14 49.83
C ASP A 449 -11.03 -1.03 50.78
N GLN A 450 -10.66 -0.87 52.05
CA GLN A 450 -10.85 -1.90 53.08
C GLN A 450 -12.34 -2.23 53.40
N HIS A 451 -13.28 -1.46 52.84
CA HIS A 451 -14.72 -1.57 53.07
C HIS A 451 -15.50 -2.07 51.86
N THR A 452 -14.85 -2.29 50.74
CA THR A 452 -15.52 -2.77 49.52
C THR A 452 -15.95 -4.21 49.67
N ASP A 453 -17.24 -4.49 49.43
CA ASP A 453 -17.73 -5.86 49.34
C ASP A 453 -17.22 -6.53 48.05
N LEU A 454 -16.25 -7.42 48.22
CA LEU A 454 -15.62 -8.13 47.10
C LEU A 454 -16.60 -9.02 46.35
N THR A 455 -17.66 -9.47 46.99
CA THR A 455 -18.68 -10.33 46.39
C THR A 455 -19.58 -9.53 45.46
N GLU A 456 -20.06 -8.37 45.92
CA GLU A 456 -20.84 -7.44 45.08
C GLU A 456 -20.02 -6.96 43.91
N PHE A 457 -18.76 -6.59 44.13
CA PHE A 457 -17.84 -6.20 43.07
C PHE A 457 -17.69 -7.28 41.98
N LEU A 458 -17.53 -8.53 42.35
CA LEU A 458 -17.39 -9.63 41.40
C LEU A 458 -18.70 -9.95 40.67
N ILE A 459 -19.85 -9.94 41.37
CA ILE A 459 -21.17 -10.09 40.72
C ILE A 459 -21.37 -9.03 39.66
N ASP A 460 -21.01 -7.79 39.97
CA ASP A 460 -21.08 -6.66 39.04
C ASP A 460 -20.15 -6.84 37.81
N ILE A 461 -18.94 -7.38 38.00
CA ILE A 461 -18.03 -7.74 36.91
C ILE A 461 -18.62 -8.84 35.99
N TYR A 462 -19.17 -9.91 36.56
CA TYR A 462 -19.81 -10.95 35.79
C TYR A 462 -20.96 -10.39 34.95
N LYS A 463 -21.82 -9.55 35.54
CA LYS A 463 -22.93 -8.94 34.83
C LYS A 463 -22.50 -7.97 33.72
N ASN A 464 -21.57 -7.07 34.02
CA ASN A 464 -21.27 -5.95 33.12
C ASN A 464 -20.18 -6.31 32.09
N ILE A 465 -19.34 -7.32 32.32
CA ILE A 465 -18.28 -7.71 31.37
C ILE A 465 -18.66 -8.97 30.59
N LEU A 466 -19.25 -9.98 31.24
CA LEU A 466 -19.61 -11.27 30.60
C LEU A 466 -21.09 -11.38 30.23
N ASP A 467 -21.95 -10.45 30.70
CA ASP A 467 -23.41 -10.50 30.60
C ASP A 467 -24.00 -11.78 31.27
N GLU A 468 -23.34 -12.24 32.33
CA GLU A 468 -23.74 -13.42 33.10
C GLU A 468 -24.36 -13.01 34.43
N ASP A 469 -25.56 -13.50 34.73
CA ASP A 469 -26.21 -13.35 36.03
C ASP A 469 -25.69 -14.44 36.98
N VAL A 470 -24.93 -14.04 37.99
CA VAL A 470 -24.36 -14.90 39.02
C VAL A 470 -24.78 -14.44 40.41
N ASP A 471 -24.81 -15.36 41.37
CA ASP A 471 -25.05 -15.03 42.77
C ASP A 471 -23.78 -15.24 43.64
N GLU A 472 -23.87 -14.86 44.91
CA GLU A 472 -22.79 -15.00 45.89
C GLU A 472 -22.30 -16.44 46.09
N ASN A 473 -23.13 -17.44 45.74
CA ASN A 473 -22.87 -18.86 45.90
C ASN A 473 -22.18 -19.46 44.68
N SER A 474 -22.12 -18.75 43.58
CA SER A 474 -21.50 -19.23 42.37
C SER A 474 -20.01 -19.57 42.60
N LEU A 475 -19.56 -20.67 42.00
CA LEU A 475 -18.18 -21.16 42.13
C LEU A 475 -17.16 -20.12 41.62
N GLY A 476 -17.50 -19.39 40.58
CA GLY A 476 -16.66 -18.34 39.99
C GLY A 476 -16.48 -17.17 40.96
N VAL A 477 -17.57 -16.68 41.56
CA VAL A 477 -17.52 -15.59 42.56
C VAL A 477 -16.68 -16.01 43.76
N LYS A 478 -16.89 -17.19 44.30
CA LYS A 478 -16.11 -17.73 45.43
C LYS A 478 -14.62 -17.86 45.09
N HIS A 479 -14.31 -18.34 43.89
CA HIS A 479 -12.92 -18.48 43.43
C HIS A 479 -12.20 -17.12 43.39
N TRP A 480 -12.81 -16.14 42.73
CA TRP A 480 -12.21 -14.84 42.58
C TRP A 480 -12.17 -14.05 43.89
N THR A 481 -13.18 -14.16 44.73
CA THR A 481 -13.16 -13.62 46.09
C THR A 481 -11.96 -14.16 46.89
N SER A 482 -11.69 -15.45 46.80
CA SER A 482 -10.55 -16.09 47.46
C SER A 482 -9.22 -15.54 46.90
N LYS A 483 -9.12 -15.40 45.58
CA LYS A 483 -7.91 -14.81 44.95
C LYS A 483 -7.65 -13.37 45.37
N MET A 484 -8.70 -12.54 45.44
CA MET A 484 -8.56 -11.15 45.89
C MET A 484 -8.13 -11.08 47.36
N LYS A 485 -8.71 -11.91 48.22
CA LYS A 485 -8.26 -12.03 49.62
C LYS A 485 -6.82 -12.52 49.78
N SER A 486 -6.29 -13.20 48.74
CA SER A 486 -4.89 -13.64 48.68
C SER A 486 -3.95 -12.63 48.02
N GLY A 487 -4.43 -11.43 47.66
CA GLY A 487 -3.63 -10.32 47.17
C GLY A 487 -3.68 -10.06 45.64
N ALA A 488 -4.58 -10.74 44.90
CA ALA A 488 -4.81 -10.42 43.50
C ALA A 488 -5.44 -9.03 43.36
N LYS A 489 -4.93 -8.25 42.42
CA LYS A 489 -5.41 -6.87 42.20
C LYS A 489 -6.68 -6.88 41.33
N ALA A 490 -7.62 -5.98 41.67
CA ALA A 490 -8.87 -5.83 40.93
C ALA A 490 -8.64 -5.60 39.43
N GLU A 491 -7.64 -4.81 39.08
CA GLU A 491 -7.30 -4.52 37.70
C GLU A 491 -6.87 -5.76 36.88
N GLU A 492 -6.14 -6.68 37.51
CA GLU A 492 -5.75 -7.97 36.91
C GLU A 492 -6.96 -8.86 36.65
N ILE A 493 -7.95 -8.84 37.56
CA ILE A 493 -9.18 -9.59 37.43
C ILE A 493 -10.06 -9.01 36.34
N ILE A 494 -10.24 -7.69 36.30
CA ILE A 494 -10.99 -7.01 35.24
C ILE A 494 -10.37 -7.31 33.86
N GLN A 495 -9.04 -7.27 33.72
CA GLN A 495 -8.38 -7.62 32.47
C GLN A 495 -8.61 -9.11 32.09
N HIS A 496 -8.61 -10.00 33.05
CA HIS A 496 -8.91 -11.41 32.80
C HIS A 496 -10.34 -11.60 32.27
N PHE A 497 -11.33 -10.93 32.87
CA PHE A 497 -12.72 -10.99 32.43
C PHE A 497 -12.92 -10.37 31.06
N ARG A 498 -12.28 -9.24 30.77
CA ARG A 498 -12.28 -8.63 29.41
C ARG A 498 -11.73 -9.58 28.36
N LYS A 499 -10.61 -10.27 28.66
CA LYS A 499 -10.04 -11.27 27.76
C LYS A 499 -10.97 -12.46 27.55
N THR A 500 -11.66 -12.89 28.58
CA THR A 500 -12.66 -13.97 28.51
C THR A 500 -13.87 -13.55 27.66
N ALA A 501 -14.38 -12.33 27.84
CA ALA A 501 -15.45 -11.77 27.02
C ALA A 501 -15.05 -11.69 25.54
N GLN A 502 -13.83 -11.24 25.26
CA GLN A 502 -13.31 -11.20 23.90
C GLN A 502 -13.24 -12.61 23.28
N GLN A 503 -12.76 -13.59 24.02
CA GLN A 503 -12.72 -15.00 23.57
C GLN A 503 -14.12 -15.61 23.38
N GLN A 504 -15.11 -15.20 24.18
CA GLN A 504 -16.51 -15.63 23.99
C GLN A 504 -17.11 -15.02 22.72
N ILE A 505 -16.81 -13.73 22.43
CA ILE A 505 -17.24 -13.07 21.20
C ILE A 505 -16.59 -13.75 19.98
N GLU A 506 -15.30 -14.03 20.03
CA GLU A 506 -14.59 -14.74 18.96
C GLU A 506 -15.15 -16.15 18.74
N LYS A 507 -15.47 -16.89 19.80
CA LYS A 507 -16.12 -18.21 19.72
C LYS A 507 -17.56 -18.14 19.21
N SER A 508 -18.32 -17.09 19.54
CA SER A 508 -19.70 -16.91 19.05
C SER A 508 -19.76 -16.50 17.58
N GLN A 509 -18.65 -16.01 17.01
CA GLN A 509 -18.53 -15.69 15.58
C GLN A 509 -18.14 -16.92 14.74
N ILE A 510 -17.69 -18.01 15.37
CA ILE A 510 -17.47 -19.28 14.68
C ILE A 510 -18.83 -19.98 14.61
N PRO A 511 -19.40 -20.24 13.41
CA PRO A 511 -20.65 -20.98 13.28
C PRO A 511 -20.54 -22.28 14.04
N SER A 512 -21.55 -22.61 14.85
CA SER A 512 -21.56 -23.92 15.50
C SER A 512 -21.61 -25.00 14.41
N LEU A 513 -21.10 -26.21 14.72
CA LEU A 513 -21.21 -27.33 13.80
C LEU A 513 -22.68 -27.58 13.40
N GLN A 514 -23.62 -27.29 14.31
CA GLN A 514 -25.06 -27.36 14.05
C GLN A 514 -25.51 -26.33 13.01
N ASP A 515 -24.96 -25.10 13.03
CA ASP A 515 -25.31 -24.06 12.06
C ASP A 515 -24.76 -24.39 10.67
N LEU A 516 -23.59 -25.06 10.60
CA LEU A 516 -22.98 -25.51 9.36
C LEU A 516 -23.71 -26.72 8.74
N LEU A 517 -24.31 -27.58 9.57
CA LEU A 517 -24.93 -28.84 9.12
C LEU A 517 -26.44 -28.73 8.82
N GLY A 518 -27.05 -27.56 9.04
CA GLY A 518 -28.48 -27.35 8.89
C GLY A 518 -29.34 -27.99 9.98
N ASN A 519 -30.51 -27.38 10.23
CA ASN A 519 -31.40 -27.81 11.33
C ASN A 519 -32.18 -29.11 11.06
N GLU A 520 -32.10 -29.69 9.88
CA GLU A 520 -32.90 -30.85 9.47
C GLU A 520 -32.21 -32.21 9.78
N ASP A 521 -30.89 -32.19 9.99
CA ASP A 521 -30.12 -33.42 10.23
C ASP A 521 -30.18 -33.84 11.72
N LYS A 522 -31.07 -34.77 12.02
CA LYS A 522 -31.27 -35.34 13.38
C LYS A 522 -30.61 -36.71 13.62
N GLY A 523 -29.84 -37.22 12.64
CA GLY A 523 -29.22 -38.54 12.69
C GLY A 523 -27.89 -38.59 13.44
N SER A 524 -27.36 -39.80 13.61
CA SER A 524 -25.97 -40.00 14.03
C SER A 524 -25.01 -39.51 12.95
N ARG A 525 -23.90 -38.92 13.37
CA ARG A 525 -22.98 -38.19 12.46
C ARG A 525 -21.56 -38.71 12.58
N ILE A 526 -20.87 -38.76 11.44
CA ILE A 526 -19.42 -38.98 11.37
C ILE A 526 -18.79 -37.76 10.70
N ALA A 527 -17.84 -37.10 11.35
CA ALA A 527 -17.05 -36.02 10.77
C ALA A 527 -15.66 -36.53 10.40
N VAL A 528 -15.29 -36.38 9.14
CA VAL A 528 -13.95 -36.67 8.63
C VAL A 528 -13.26 -35.33 8.36
N VAL A 529 -12.19 -35.03 9.08
CA VAL A 529 -11.50 -33.75 8.98
C VAL A 529 -10.14 -33.95 8.34
N ILE A 530 -9.91 -33.30 7.19
CA ILE A 530 -8.69 -33.43 6.38
C ILE A 530 -8.16 -32.02 6.06
N PRO A 531 -7.36 -31.42 6.93
CA PRO A 531 -7.07 -29.99 6.84
C PRO A 531 -6.02 -29.57 5.80
N GLN A 532 -5.20 -30.47 5.25
CA GLN A 532 -3.97 -29.99 4.59
C GLN A 532 -3.46 -30.77 3.36
N SER A 533 -4.14 -31.77 2.84
CA SER A 533 -3.53 -32.58 1.78
C SER A 533 -4.54 -33.09 0.75
N GLU A 534 -4.35 -32.71 -0.53
CA GLU A 534 -5.12 -33.24 -1.66
C GLU A 534 -5.01 -34.78 -1.75
N VAL A 535 -3.83 -35.34 -1.44
CA VAL A 535 -3.58 -36.78 -1.46
C VAL A 535 -4.40 -37.49 -0.38
N ASP A 536 -4.50 -36.90 0.81
CA ASP A 536 -5.31 -37.48 1.90
C ASP A 536 -6.81 -37.39 1.59
N VAL A 537 -7.26 -36.33 0.92
CA VAL A 537 -8.66 -36.20 0.44
C VAL A 537 -8.97 -37.30 -0.57
N LEU A 538 -8.10 -37.55 -1.54
CA LEU A 538 -8.29 -38.64 -2.51
C LEU A 538 -8.29 -40.02 -1.86
N LEU A 539 -7.41 -40.24 -0.86
CA LEU A 539 -7.38 -41.51 -0.10
C LEU A 539 -8.67 -41.71 0.68
N VAL A 540 -9.16 -40.67 1.37
CA VAL A 540 -10.42 -40.75 2.11
C VAL A 540 -11.58 -40.93 1.16
N ASN A 541 -11.61 -40.24 0.01
CA ASN A 541 -12.64 -40.40 -0.99
C ASN A 541 -12.73 -41.86 -1.47
N SER A 542 -11.59 -42.53 -1.66
CA SER A 542 -11.57 -43.96 -2.01
C SER A 542 -12.14 -44.88 -0.96
N LEU A 543 -12.27 -44.43 0.30
CA LEU A 543 -12.84 -45.18 1.43
C LEU A 543 -14.32 -44.85 1.71
N MET A 544 -14.86 -43.80 1.06
CA MET A 544 -16.23 -43.32 1.39
C MET A 544 -17.31 -44.34 1.14
N GLU A 545 -17.23 -45.13 0.04
CA GLU A 545 -18.18 -46.22 -0.19
C GLU A 545 -18.20 -47.30 0.93
N ARG A 546 -17.03 -47.59 1.49
CA ARG A 546 -16.92 -48.55 2.61
C ARG A 546 -17.46 -47.95 3.89
N LEU A 547 -17.17 -46.67 4.16
CA LEU A 547 -17.73 -45.96 5.32
C LEU A 547 -19.24 -45.88 5.24
N LYS A 548 -19.81 -45.55 4.09
CA LYS A 548 -21.27 -45.52 3.87
C LYS A 548 -21.92 -46.89 4.08
N LYS A 549 -21.29 -47.98 3.63
CA LYS A 549 -21.79 -49.36 3.85
C LYS A 549 -21.71 -49.78 5.32
N GLN A 550 -20.64 -49.40 6.03
CA GLN A 550 -20.43 -49.80 7.41
C GLN A 550 -21.28 -48.99 8.40
N TYR A 551 -21.57 -47.72 8.03
CA TYR A 551 -22.31 -46.77 8.86
C TYR A 551 -23.52 -46.22 8.08
N SER A 552 -24.38 -47.14 7.60
CA SER A 552 -25.51 -46.80 6.73
C SER A 552 -26.53 -45.84 7.37
N ASP A 553 -26.59 -45.81 8.71
CA ASP A 553 -27.52 -45.00 9.48
C ASP A 553 -26.89 -43.68 9.97
N TYR A 554 -25.67 -43.38 9.49
CA TYR A 554 -24.94 -42.18 9.87
C TYR A 554 -24.81 -41.21 8.69
N ASN A 555 -24.97 -39.93 8.96
CA ASN A 555 -24.63 -38.89 8.02
C ASN A 555 -23.11 -38.63 8.08
N ILE A 556 -22.43 -38.70 6.93
CA ILE A 556 -20.98 -38.54 6.85
C ILE A 556 -20.69 -37.16 6.27
N TYR A 557 -19.92 -36.37 7.01
CA TYR A 557 -19.50 -35.04 6.64
C TYR A 557 -17.98 -34.99 6.43
N VAL A 558 -17.52 -34.41 5.34
CA VAL A 558 -16.09 -34.23 5.08
C VAL A 558 -15.77 -32.74 5.19
N PHE A 559 -14.82 -32.40 6.04
CA PHE A 559 -14.30 -31.06 6.25
C PHE A 559 -12.89 -30.99 5.66
N THR A 560 -12.72 -30.21 4.60
CA THR A 560 -11.44 -30.07 3.92
C THR A 560 -11.27 -28.64 3.41
N ASN A 561 -10.08 -28.31 2.86
CA ASN A 561 -9.86 -27.01 2.21
C ASN A 561 -10.79 -26.84 0.99
N PRO A 562 -11.28 -25.62 0.73
CA PRO A 562 -12.11 -25.33 -0.45
C PRO A 562 -11.47 -25.79 -1.77
N GLU A 563 -10.14 -25.71 -1.88
CA GLU A 563 -9.36 -26.17 -3.05
C GLU A 563 -9.50 -27.68 -3.33
N CYS A 564 -9.93 -28.45 -2.34
CA CYS A 564 -10.12 -29.89 -2.43
C CYS A 564 -11.58 -30.31 -2.67
N PHE A 565 -12.54 -29.38 -2.76
CA PHE A 565 -13.96 -29.72 -2.91
C PHE A 565 -14.26 -30.49 -4.21
N GLU A 566 -13.61 -30.11 -5.30
CA GLU A 566 -13.77 -30.81 -6.60
C GLU A 566 -13.35 -32.29 -6.54
N LEU A 567 -12.49 -32.66 -5.59
CA LEU A 567 -12.00 -34.03 -5.42
C LEU A 567 -13.02 -34.96 -4.74
N ILE A 568 -14.09 -34.41 -4.15
CA ILE A 568 -15.13 -35.14 -3.40
C ILE A 568 -16.55 -34.88 -3.89
N GLU A 569 -16.76 -34.03 -4.87
CA GLU A 569 -18.09 -33.56 -5.33
C GLU A 569 -18.94 -34.70 -5.94
N ASP A 570 -18.31 -35.77 -6.44
CA ASP A 570 -18.99 -36.92 -7.05
C ASP A 570 -19.01 -38.18 -6.17
N SER A 571 -18.78 -38.08 -4.85
CA SER A 571 -18.57 -39.22 -3.97
C SER A 571 -19.83 -39.65 -3.20
#